data_b8dbcfacddc62df3d4e136a702ce7b4a
#
_entry.id   b8dbcfacddc62df3d4e136a702ce7b4a
#
_cell.length_a   1.000
_cell.length_b   1.000
_cell.length_c   1.000
_cell.angle_alpha   90.00
_cell.angle_beta   90.00
_cell.angle_gamma   90.00
#
_symmetry.space_group_name_H-M   'P 1'
#
loop_
_entity.id
_entity.type
_entity.pdbx_description
1 polymer ?
#
loop_
_entity_poly.entity_id
_entity_poly.type
_entity_poly.pdbx_seq_one_letter_code
_entity_poly.pdbx_strand_id
1 'polypeptide(L)'
;MKVLRTYYIFLFSTVVTSQEKEAIKYEDLYERNGLIYASDQDSSFNGTVDENWPTGINKLSYIYKDGKPDSKWSDWFNNGQPKEEVEYSDGIKNGLHKQWYKNGQQKFERTYKNGIHDGKWTEWYENGQS
;
A
#
# COMPACT_ATOMS: atom_id res chain seq x y z
N MET A 1 -32.49 60.47 19.58
CA MET A 1 -31.82 60.05 18.36
C MET A 1 -31.31 58.63 18.58
N LYS A 2 -32.02 57.61 18.11
CA LYS A 2 -31.61 56.21 18.25
C LYS A 2 -30.72 55.83 17.09
N VAL A 3 -29.47 55.54 17.36
CA VAL A 3 -28.53 55.04 16.35
C VAL A 3 -28.81 53.55 16.12
N LEU A 4 -29.37 53.18 14.96
CA LEU A 4 -29.49 51.82 14.54
C LEU A 4 -28.10 51.29 14.17
N ARG A 5 -27.53 50.41 15.02
CA ARG A 5 -26.38 49.65 14.67
C ARG A 5 -26.83 48.49 13.78
N THR A 6 -26.54 48.60 12.49
CA THR A 6 -26.69 47.50 11.55
C THR A 6 -25.59 46.48 11.83
N TYR A 7 -25.94 45.32 12.39
CA TYR A 7 -25.06 44.20 12.50
C TYR A 7 -24.99 43.52 11.15
N TYR A 8 -23.85 43.68 10.45
CA TYR A 8 -23.53 42.81 9.33
C TYR A 8 -23.17 41.44 9.90
N ILE A 9 -24.09 40.48 9.73
CA ILE A 9 -23.77 39.07 9.92
C ILE A 9 -22.95 38.65 8.73
N PHE A 10 -21.62 38.60 8.88
CA PHE A 10 -20.77 37.88 7.97
C PHE A 10 -21.06 36.39 8.16
N LEU A 11 -21.88 35.82 7.27
CA LEU A 11 -21.95 34.41 7.06
C LEU A 11 -20.60 34.02 6.45
N PHE A 12 -19.65 33.66 7.31
CA PHE A 12 -18.54 32.83 6.87
C PHE A 12 -19.14 31.49 6.46
N SER A 13 -19.42 31.31 5.17
CA SER A 13 -19.50 29.97 4.60
C SER A 13 -18.09 29.39 4.80
N THR A 14 -17.92 28.58 5.82
CA THR A 14 -16.80 27.68 5.90
C THR A 14 -16.95 26.76 4.69
N VAL A 15 -16.27 27.13 3.62
CA VAL A 15 -15.89 26.13 2.61
C VAL A 15 -15.03 25.16 3.39
N VAL A 16 -15.63 24.06 3.81
CA VAL A 16 -14.89 22.87 4.21
C VAL A 16 -14.27 22.39 2.90
N THR A 17 -13.11 22.95 2.56
CA THR A 17 -12.21 22.30 1.66
C THR A 17 -11.88 20.99 2.39
N SER A 18 -12.46 19.88 1.91
CA SER A 18 -11.90 18.57 2.19
C SER A 18 -10.45 18.69 1.74
N GLN A 19 -9.52 18.90 2.67
CA GLN A 19 -8.13 18.67 2.37
C GLN A 19 -8.09 17.20 1.96
N GLU A 20 -7.89 16.95 0.67
CA GLU A 20 -7.52 15.62 0.22
C GLU A 20 -6.31 15.26 1.06
N LYS A 21 -6.49 14.30 1.96
CA LYS A 21 -5.39 13.82 2.80
C LYS A 21 -4.34 13.34 1.82
N GLU A 22 -3.18 13.99 1.83
CA GLU A 22 -2.09 13.65 0.93
C GLU A 22 -1.80 12.15 1.07
N ALA A 23 -1.68 11.44 -0.03
CA ALA A 23 -1.47 10.00 0.00
C ALA A 23 -0.15 9.71 0.73
N ILE A 24 -0.19 8.83 1.72
CA ILE A 24 0.99 8.43 2.48
C ILE A 24 1.91 7.64 1.54
N LYS A 25 3.18 8.07 1.48
CA LYS A 25 4.21 7.40 0.71
C LYS A 25 4.91 6.34 1.56
N TYR A 26 5.49 5.36 0.90
CA TYR A 26 6.26 4.32 1.58
C TYR A 26 7.42 4.88 2.41
N GLU A 27 8.07 5.95 1.96
CA GLU A 27 9.14 6.66 2.66
C GLU A 27 8.70 7.36 3.97
N ASP A 28 7.39 7.61 4.14
CA ASP A 28 6.81 8.20 5.35
C ASP A 28 6.50 7.16 6.43
N LEU A 29 6.71 5.89 6.12
CA LEU A 29 6.49 4.80 7.06
C LEU A 29 7.77 4.48 7.85
N TYR A 30 7.60 4.14 9.12
CA TYR A 30 8.68 3.64 9.96
C TYR A 30 8.22 2.50 10.86
N GLU A 31 9.17 1.65 11.25
CA GLU A 31 8.91 0.54 12.17
C GLU A 31 9.23 0.92 13.60
N ARG A 32 8.35 0.54 14.53
CA ARG A 32 8.56 0.64 15.97
C ARG A 32 7.95 -0.59 16.66
N ASN A 33 8.77 -1.36 17.36
CA ASN A 33 8.36 -2.58 18.07
C ASN A 33 7.64 -3.62 17.18
N GLY A 34 8.10 -3.78 15.94
CA GLY A 34 7.52 -4.74 14.99
C GLY A 34 6.23 -4.30 14.33
N LEU A 35 5.80 -3.06 14.54
CA LEU A 35 4.63 -2.47 13.90
C LEU A 35 5.02 -1.26 13.05
N ILE A 36 4.29 -1.06 11.98
CA ILE A 36 4.48 0.08 11.06
C ILE A 36 3.60 1.25 11.50
N TYR A 37 4.17 2.44 11.45
CA TYR A 37 3.56 3.73 11.73
C TYR A 37 3.78 4.68 10.57
N ALA A 38 2.87 5.62 10.38
CA ALA A 38 3.11 6.76 9.51
C ALA A 38 3.66 7.93 10.33
N SER A 39 4.52 8.75 9.73
CA SER A 39 5.25 9.84 10.40
C SER A 39 4.33 10.91 11.01
N ASP A 40 3.10 11.01 10.52
CA ASP A 40 2.05 11.94 10.98
C ASP A 40 1.07 11.34 12.01
N GLN A 41 1.29 10.09 12.46
CA GLN A 41 0.35 9.34 13.30
C GLN A 41 1.01 8.74 14.54
N ASP A 42 0.32 8.84 15.67
CA ASP A 42 0.73 8.20 16.93
C ASP A 42 0.26 6.75 17.05
N SER A 43 -0.75 6.35 16.27
CA SER A 43 -1.26 4.98 16.22
C SER A 43 -0.59 4.18 15.10
N SER A 44 -0.60 2.85 15.23
CA SER A 44 -0.13 1.95 14.17
C SER A 44 -0.90 2.17 12.87
N PHE A 45 -0.19 2.07 11.75
CA PHE A 45 -0.73 2.42 10.45
C PHE A 45 -1.81 1.44 9.98
N ASN A 46 -2.92 2.00 9.51
CA ASN A 46 -4.01 1.28 8.85
C ASN A 46 -4.28 1.95 7.51
N GLY A 47 -4.11 1.25 6.42
CA GLY A 47 -4.36 1.80 5.09
C GLY A 47 -3.58 1.14 3.99
N THR A 48 -3.68 1.75 2.81
CA THR A 48 -2.93 1.34 1.62
C THR A 48 -1.87 2.40 1.32
N VAL A 49 -0.69 1.92 0.91
CA VAL A 49 0.38 2.74 0.36
C VAL A 49 0.54 2.36 -1.10
N ASP A 50 0.29 3.32 -1.96
CA ASP A 50 0.44 3.17 -3.41
C ASP A 50 1.49 4.15 -3.91
N GLU A 51 2.44 3.66 -4.69
CA GLU A 51 3.42 4.49 -5.37
C GLU A 51 3.46 4.19 -6.87
N ASN A 52 3.76 5.22 -7.63
CA ASN A 52 3.96 5.12 -9.06
C ASN A 52 5.42 5.41 -9.43
N TRP A 53 5.88 4.80 -10.51
CA TRP A 53 7.08 5.24 -11.19
C TRP A 53 6.89 6.66 -11.75
N PRO A 54 7.96 7.43 -12.02
CA PRO A 54 7.84 8.77 -12.62
C PRO A 54 7.05 8.79 -13.92
N THR A 55 6.90 7.66 -14.60
CA THR A 55 6.10 7.46 -15.80
C THR A 55 4.59 7.35 -15.56
N GLY A 56 4.15 7.33 -14.28
CA GLY A 56 2.76 7.11 -13.89
C GLY A 56 2.33 5.63 -13.78
N ILE A 57 3.21 4.71 -14.14
CA ILE A 57 2.98 3.25 -13.98
C ILE A 57 3.08 2.89 -12.50
N ASN A 58 2.20 2.00 -12.02
CA ASN A 58 2.25 1.51 -10.65
C ASN A 58 3.64 0.95 -10.33
N LYS A 59 4.16 1.27 -9.15
CA LYS A 59 5.42 0.78 -8.62
C LYS A 59 5.19 -0.23 -7.50
N LEU A 60 4.34 0.13 -6.54
CA LEU A 60 3.93 -0.74 -5.44
C LEU A 60 2.52 -0.41 -4.96
N SER A 61 1.89 -1.42 -4.33
CA SER A 61 0.62 -1.29 -3.59
C SER A 61 0.66 -2.23 -2.41
N TYR A 62 0.68 -1.68 -1.20
CA TYR A 62 0.82 -2.41 0.06
C TYR A 62 -0.31 -2.05 1.02
N ILE A 63 -0.96 -3.06 1.56
CA ILE A 63 -2.05 -2.91 2.52
C ILE A 63 -1.54 -3.27 3.92
N TYR A 64 -1.83 -2.39 4.88
CA TYR A 64 -1.51 -2.58 6.30
C TYR A 64 -2.76 -2.54 7.16
N LYS A 65 -2.80 -3.40 8.15
CA LYS A 65 -3.81 -3.42 9.20
C LYS A 65 -3.13 -3.52 10.56
N ASP A 66 -3.45 -2.57 11.45
CA ASP A 66 -2.86 -2.47 12.80
C ASP A 66 -1.31 -2.49 12.78
N GLY A 67 -0.72 -1.81 11.80
CA GLY A 67 0.72 -1.72 11.60
C GLY A 67 1.38 -2.97 11.02
N LYS A 68 0.61 -3.96 10.59
CA LYS A 68 1.13 -5.19 10.01
C LYS A 68 0.73 -5.34 8.55
N PRO A 69 1.58 -5.96 7.73
CA PRO A 69 1.18 -6.38 6.39
C PRO A 69 -0.12 -7.19 6.43
N ASP A 70 -1.06 -6.85 5.57
CA ASP A 70 -2.35 -7.54 5.45
C ASP A 70 -2.81 -7.59 4.00
N SER A 71 -3.62 -8.60 3.65
CA SER A 71 -4.13 -8.78 2.30
C SER A 71 -3.02 -8.90 1.24
N LYS A 72 -3.24 -8.40 0.03
CA LYS A 72 -2.32 -8.54 -1.09
C LYS A 72 -1.35 -7.36 -1.16
N TRP A 73 -0.06 -7.68 -1.25
CA TRP A 73 1.02 -6.77 -1.58
C TRP A 73 1.47 -7.00 -3.01
N SER A 74 1.68 -5.94 -3.76
CA SER A 74 2.03 -6.03 -5.17
C SER A 74 3.13 -5.02 -5.53
N ASP A 75 4.10 -5.48 -6.30
CA ASP A 75 5.15 -4.68 -6.92
C ASP A 75 5.13 -4.86 -8.43
N TRP A 76 5.52 -3.81 -9.15
CA TRP A 76 5.64 -3.81 -10.60
C TRP A 76 6.99 -3.30 -11.06
N PHE A 77 7.45 -3.82 -12.16
CA PHE A 77 8.58 -3.25 -12.90
C PHE A 77 8.17 -1.92 -13.56
N ASN A 78 9.17 -1.10 -13.90
CA ASN A 78 8.95 0.18 -14.57
C ASN A 78 8.40 0.06 -16.01
N ASN A 79 8.33 -1.14 -16.57
CA ASN A 79 7.68 -1.45 -17.84
C ASN A 79 6.20 -1.88 -17.68
N GLY A 80 5.65 -1.83 -16.43
CA GLY A 80 4.28 -2.19 -16.11
C GLY A 80 4.03 -3.68 -15.88
N GLN A 81 5.02 -4.54 -16.10
CA GLN A 81 4.89 -5.96 -15.79
C GLN A 81 4.90 -6.18 -14.28
N PRO A 82 4.11 -7.14 -13.75
CA PRO A 82 4.17 -7.51 -12.35
C PRO A 82 5.58 -7.98 -12.01
N LYS A 83 6.05 -7.68 -10.80
CA LYS A 83 7.35 -8.09 -10.27
C LYS A 83 7.18 -9.10 -9.15
N GLU A 84 6.30 -8.79 -8.19
CA GLU A 84 6.04 -9.63 -7.03
C GLU A 84 4.62 -9.43 -6.53
N GLU A 85 3.97 -10.49 -6.09
CA GLU A 85 2.71 -10.49 -5.36
C GLU A 85 2.80 -11.43 -4.17
N VAL A 86 2.40 -10.95 -2.99
CA VAL A 86 2.41 -11.72 -1.75
C VAL A 86 1.10 -11.51 -1.01
N GLU A 87 0.50 -12.58 -0.55
CA GLU A 87 -0.67 -12.52 0.33
C GLU A 87 -0.25 -12.63 1.79
N TYR A 88 -0.73 -11.68 2.59
CA TYR A 88 -0.48 -11.60 4.02
C TYR A 88 -1.77 -11.68 4.83
N SER A 89 -1.67 -12.18 6.05
CA SER A 89 -2.69 -12.09 7.08
C SER A 89 -2.01 -11.82 8.41
N ASP A 90 -2.36 -10.72 9.09
CA ASP A 90 -1.82 -10.32 10.39
C ASP A 90 -0.26 -10.33 10.44
N GLY A 91 0.36 -9.80 9.39
CA GLY A 91 1.83 -9.68 9.26
C GLY A 91 2.55 -10.94 8.79
N ILE A 92 1.83 -12.04 8.55
CA ILE A 92 2.40 -13.34 8.20
C ILE A 92 1.99 -13.71 6.78
N LYS A 93 2.90 -14.28 5.98
CA LYS A 93 2.55 -14.81 4.65
C LYS A 93 1.50 -15.91 4.80
N ASN A 94 0.36 -15.72 4.12
CA ASN A 94 -0.77 -16.66 4.19
C ASN A 94 -1.54 -16.61 2.86
N GLY A 95 -1.24 -17.53 1.98
CA GLY A 95 -1.74 -17.58 0.62
C GLY A 95 -0.63 -17.64 -0.42
N LEU A 96 -0.86 -17.06 -1.58
CA LEU A 96 0.06 -17.12 -2.70
C LEU A 96 1.21 -16.12 -2.60
N HIS A 97 2.38 -16.55 -3.02
CA HIS A 97 3.56 -15.71 -3.25
C HIS A 97 4.07 -16.01 -4.66
N LYS A 98 4.05 -14.99 -5.53
CA LYS A 98 4.45 -15.08 -6.94
C LYS A 98 5.53 -14.05 -7.24
N GLN A 99 6.47 -14.42 -8.07
CA GLN A 99 7.41 -13.48 -8.68
C GLN A 99 7.48 -13.68 -10.19
N TRP A 100 7.83 -12.62 -10.89
CA TRP A 100 8.00 -12.62 -12.35
C TRP A 100 9.35 -12.02 -12.72
N TYR A 101 9.85 -12.43 -13.85
CA TYR A 101 10.95 -11.78 -14.55
C TYR A 101 10.44 -10.51 -15.25
N LYS A 102 11.35 -9.59 -15.57
CA LYS A 102 11.02 -8.33 -16.25
C LYS A 102 10.42 -8.52 -17.65
N ASN A 103 10.66 -9.68 -18.29
CA ASN A 103 10.07 -10.07 -19.55
C ASN A 103 8.61 -10.57 -19.43
N GLY A 104 8.04 -10.61 -18.22
CA GLY A 104 6.68 -11.08 -17.92
C GLY A 104 6.55 -12.58 -17.67
N GLN A 105 7.61 -13.36 -17.84
CA GLN A 105 7.61 -14.78 -17.49
C GLN A 105 7.54 -14.95 -15.98
N GLN A 106 6.74 -15.89 -15.52
CA GLN A 106 6.65 -16.23 -14.11
C GLN A 106 7.99 -16.85 -13.66
N LYS A 107 8.49 -16.40 -12.51
CA LYS A 107 9.74 -16.89 -11.92
C LYS A 107 9.49 -17.98 -10.91
N PHE A 108 8.53 -17.76 -10.02
CA PHE A 108 8.06 -18.80 -9.11
C PHE A 108 6.62 -18.57 -8.64
N GLU A 109 6.01 -19.64 -8.17
CA GLU A 109 4.78 -19.64 -7.41
C GLU A 109 4.92 -20.57 -6.20
N ARG A 110 4.57 -20.04 -5.03
CA ARG A 110 4.61 -20.77 -3.74
C ARG A 110 3.36 -20.47 -2.96
N THR A 111 2.90 -21.43 -2.17
CA THR A 111 1.79 -21.21 -1.23
C THR A 111 2.33 -21.24 0.21
N TYR A 112 1.81 -20.35 1.02
CA TYR A 112 2.11 -20.26 2.44
C TYR A 112 0.84 -20.41 3.27
N LYS A 113 0.98 -21.06 4.43
CA LYS A 113 -0.05 -21.13 5.45
C LYS A 113 0.59 -20.79 6.80
N ASN A 114 0.09 -19.69 7.42
CA ASN A 114 0.64 -19.19 8.69
C ASN A 114 2.18 -19.03 8.69
N GLY A 115 2.72 -18.45 7.61
CA GLY A 115 4.14 -18.18 7.44
C GLY A 115 5.00 -19.39 7.03
N ILE A 116 4.43 -20.59 6.99
CA ILE A 116 5.12 -21.82 6.62
C ILE A 116 4.77 -22.18 5.17
N HIS A 117 5.77 -22.63 4.43
CA HIS A 117 5.55 -23.13 3.06
C HIS A 117 4.55 -24.30 3.10
N ASP A 118 3.49 -24.22 2.31
CA ASP A 118 2.43 -25.23 2.25
C ASP A 118 2.10 -25.57 0.79
N GLY A 119 2.22 -26.81 0.43
CA GLY A 119 1.85 -27.33 -0.88
C GLY A 119 2.94 -27.26 -1.96
N LYS A 120 2.50 -27.08 -3.19
CA LYS A 120 3.36 -27.14 -4.37
C LYS A 120 4.21 -25.88 -4.51
N TRP A 121 5.50 -26.07 -4.79
CA TRP A 121 6.42 -25.03 -5.22
C TRP A 121 6.79 -25.26 -6.67
N THR A 122 6.66 -24.23 -7.49
CA THR A 122 7.05 -24.28 -8.90
C THR A 122 7.96 -23.10 -9.19
N GLU A 123 9.07 -23.37 -9.87
CA GLU A 123 9.99 -22.35 -10.37
C GLU A 123 10.14 -22.51 -11.89
N TRP A 124 10.37 -21.41 -12.57
CA TRP A 124 10.61 -21.35 -14.00
C TRP A 124 11.87 -20.54 -14.28
N TYR A 125 12.58 -20.92 -15.29
CA TYR A 125 13.65 -20.13 -15.85
C TYR A 125 13.08 -18.94 -16.65
N GLU A 126 13.91 -17.93 -16.90
CA GLU A 126 13.52 -16.74 -17.65
C GLU A 126 13.06 -17.06 -19.09
N ASN A 127 13.46 -18.20 -19.64
CA ASN A 127 12.99 -18.74 -20.91
C ASN A 127 11.63 -19.49 -20.82
N GLY A 128 11.01 -19.56 -19.64
CA GLY A 128 9.72 -20.18 -19.40
C GLY A 128 9.75 -21.70 -19.15
N GLN A 129 10.93 -22.33 -19.10
CA GLN A 129 11.06 -23.75 -18.74
C GLN A 129 10.97 -23.93 -17.22
N SER A 130 10.31 -25.00 -16.75
CA SER A 130 10.17 -25.38 -15.32
C SER A 130 11.02 -26.58 -14.96
#